data_95ac56e4f4a48a55e7951bf73378d210
#
_entry.id   95ac56e4f4a48a55e7951bf73378d210
#
_cell.length_a   1.000
_cell.length_b   1.000
_cell.length_c   1.000
_cell.angle_alpha   90.00
_cell.angle_beta   90.00
_cell.angle_gamma   90.00
#
_symmetry.space_group_name_H-M   'P 1'
#
loop_
_entity.id
_entity.type
_entity.pdbx_description
1 polymer ?
#
loop_
_entity_poly.entity_id
_entity_poly.type
_entity_poly.pdbx_seq_one_letter_code
_entity_poly.pdbx_strand_id
1 'polypeptide(L)'
;MNRMNMKMLSTLPRNALFVLMAGCAALAHAQTGGAPYPSKPVHIVVGFAPGGGADIVGRMTAQKLTEAIGQTFLVENRPGASATIATGQVAKAAPDGYTLIIGIPTSHSVLPVLRHDLTYDALRDFTPISMLARVPQ
;
A
#
# COMPACT_ATOMS: atom_id res chain seq x y z
N MET A 1 -27.94 32.40 41.95
CA MET A 1 -28.03 33.05 40.61
C MET A 1 -26.85 33.99 40.50
N ASN A 2 -25.72 33.45 39.95
CA ASN A 2 -24.41 34.10 40.02
C ASN A 2 -24.15 34.87 38.70
N ARG A 3 -24.22 36.22 38.81
CA ARG A 3 -23.85 37.10 37.68
C ARG A 3 -22.31 37.06 37.57
N MET A 4 -21.81 36.23 36.73
CA MET A 4 -20.41 36.22 36.35
C MET A 4 -20.04 37.56 35.69
N ASN A 5 -19.08 38.25 36.30
CA ASN A 5 -18.61 39.58 35.95
C ASN A 5 -18.07 39.65 34.50
N MET A 6 -18.88 40.18 33.63
CA MET A 6 -18.55 40.46 32.23
C MET A 6 -17.56 41.63 32.04
N LYS A 7 -17.04 42.18 33.16
CA LYS A 7 -16.06 43.29 33.13
C LYS A 7 -14.60 42.84 33.05
N MET A 8 -14.32 41.53 33.10
CA MET A 8 -12.94 41.03 33.12
C MET A 8 -12.36 40.80 31.71
N LEU A 9 -13.20 40.87 30.66
CA LEU A 9 -12.74 40.69 29.27
C LEU A 9 -12.27 41.98 28.59
N SER A 10 -12.47 43.14 29.19
CA SER A 10 -12.18 44.44 28.55
C SER A 10 -10.76 44.97 28.82
N THR A 11 -9.93 44.27 29.60
CA THR A 11 -8.58 44.73 29.97
C THR A 11 -7.44 43.92 29.35
N LEU A 12 -7.72 42.99 28.43
CA LEU A 12 -6.66 42.32 27.68
C LEU A 12 -6.05 43.29 26.66
N PRO A 13 -4.74 43.58 26.72
CA PRO A 13 -4.10 44.45 25.75
C PRO A 13 -4.26 43.85 24.37
N ARG A 14 -4.65 44.70 23.41
CA ARG A 14 -4.93 44.36 22.00
C ARG A 14 -3.80 43.50 21.35
N ASN A 15 -2.59 43.58 21.88
CA ASN A 15 -1.42 42.83 21.44
C ASN A 15 -1.41 41.39 21.96
N ALA A 16 -2.09 41.06 23.07
CA ALA A 16 -2.16 39.68 23.58
C ALA A 16 -3.05 38.77 22.71
N LEU A 17 -4.09 39.37 22.09
CA LEU A 17 -4.99 38.65 21.18
C LEU A 17 -4.29 38.26 19.86
N PHE A 18 -3.38 39.13 19.37
CA PHE A 18 -2.59 38.83 18.16
C PHE A 18 -1.53 37.70 18.41
N VAL A 19 -0.95 37.65 19.59
CA VAL A 19 0.01 36.61 19.95
C VAL A 19 -0.67 35.26 20.12
N LEU A 20 -1.90 35.21 20.65
CA LEU A 20 -2.67 33.97 20.77
C LEU A 20 -3.12 33.42 19.39
N MET A 21 -3.52 34.31 18.47
CA MET A 21 -3.90 33.88 17.11
C MET A 21 -2.69 33.42 16.26
N ALA A 22 -1.53 34.03 16.43
CA ALA A 22 -0.31 33.60 15.75
C ALA A 22 0.20 32.23 16.22
N GLY A 23 -0.02 31.87 17.50
CA GLY A 23 0.35 30.58 18.05
C GLY A 23 -0.48 29.40 17.51
N CYS A 24 -1.77 29.60 17.24
CA CYS A 24 -2.64 28.57 16.66
C CYS A 24 -2.34 28.27 15.17
N ALA A 25 -1.84 29.24 14.42
CA ALA A 25 -1.49 29.04 13.01
C ALA A 25 -0.23 28.20 12.82
N ALA A 26 0.70 28.21 13.78
CA ALA A 26 1.94 27.43 13.73
C ALA A 26 1.73 25.92 13.98
N LEU A 27 0.66 25.53 14.66
CA LEU A 27 0.33 24.13 14.97
C LEU A 27 -0.37 23.39 13.80
N ALA A 28 -0.95 24.15 12.84
CA ALA A 28 -1.68 23.57 11.72
C ALA A 28 -0.76 23.00 10.60
N HIS A 29 0.54 23.24 10.61
CA HIS A 29 1.49 22.79 9.59
C HIS A 29 2.26 21.52 9.94
N ALA A 30 1.99 20.90 11.09
CA ALA A 30 2.77 19.76 11.58
C ALA A 30 2.23 18.38 11.15
N GLN A 31 1.20 18.27 10.29
CA GLN A 31 0.53 16.98 10.04
C GLN A 31 0.47 16.50 8.58
N THR A 32 1.30 16.99 7.69
CA THR A 32 1.32 16.45 6.31
C THR A 32 2.67 15.86 5.89
N GLY A 33 3.36 15.21 6.80
CA GLY A 33 4.62 14.52 6.54
C GLY A 33 4.53 13.01 6.74
N GLY A 34 3.57 12.33 6.11
CA GLY A 34 3.71 10.88 5.92
C GLY A 34 4.98 10.62 5.12
N ALA A 35 5.84 9.68 5.59
CA ALA A 35 7.04 9.31 4.84
C ALA A 35 6.66 9.00 3.39
N PRO A 36 7.44 9.48 2.38
CA PRO A 36 7.11 9.23 0.99
C PRO A 36 7.03 7.72 0.73
N TYR A 37 6.00 7.29 0.00
CA TYR A 37 5.89 5.89 -0.41
C TYR A 37 6.85 5.61 -1.58
N PRO A 38 7.56 4.47 -1.55
CA PRO A 38 7.71 3.50 -0.45
C PRO A 38 8.80 3.93 0.56
N SER A 39 8.50 3.86 1.87
CA SER A 39 9.42 4.19 2.97
C SER A 39 10.09 2.96 3.60
N LYS A 40 9.65 1.76 3.22
CA LYS A 40 10.16 0.45 3.67
C LYS A 40 10.21 -0.50 2.47
N PRO A 41 10.90 -1.65 2.56
CA PRO A 41 10.94 -2.63 1.48
C PRO A 41 9.54 -3.08 1.04
N VAL A 42 9.37 -3.25 -0.28
CA VAL A 42 8.15 -3.77 -0.91
C VAL A 42 8.36 -5.23 -1.28
N HIS A 43 7.41 -6.08 -0.93
CA HIS A 43 7.45 -7.52 -1.19
C HIS A 43 6.68 -7.85 -2.48
N ILE A 44 7.32 -8.54 -3.41
CA ILE A 44 6.70 -9.07 -4.63
C ILE A 44 6.57 -10.58 -4.47
N VAL A 45 5.36 -11.04 -4.24
CA VAL A 45 5.07 -12.46 -4.07
C VAL A 45 4.94 -13.14 -5.43
N VAL A 46 5.60 -14.29 -5.58
CA VAL A 46 5.54 -15.17 -6.76
C VAL A 46 5.00 -16.53 -6.32
N GLY A 47 3.85 -16.94 -6.87
CA GLY A 47 3.16 -18.19 -6.48
C GLY A 47 3.80 -19.48 -7.01
N PHE A 48 5.05 -19.43 -7.51
CA PHE A 48 5.79 -20.56 -8.09
C PHE A 48 7.19 -20.68 -7.49
N ALA A 49 7.78 -21.84 -7.70
CA ALA A 49 9.16 -22.11 -7.30
C ALA A 49 10.14 -21.14 -8.00
N PRO A 50 11.28 -20.85 -7.37
CA PRO A 50 12.34 -20.06 -7.97
C PRO A 50 12.83 -20.65 -9.31
N GLY A 51 13.25 -19.78 -10.24
CA GLY A 51 13.81 -20.17 -11.55
C GLY A 51 12.78 -20.35 -12.66
N GLY A 52 11.48 -20.30 -12.37
CA GLY A 52 10.43 -20.32 -13.39
C GLY A 52 10.22 -18.94 -14.03
N GLY A 53 9.46 -18.91 -15.16
CA GLY A 53 9.22 -17.66 -15.89
C GLY A 53 8.62 -16.52 -15.05
N ALA A 54 7.69 -16.83 -14.15
CA ALA A 54 7.10 -15.84 -13.24
C ALA A 54 8.15 -15.30 -12.24
N ASP A 55 9.07 -16.12 -11.75
CA ASP A 55 10.15 -15.71 -10.87
C ASP A 55 11.15 -14.80 -11.59
N ILE A 56 11.54 -15.17 -12.81
CA ILE A 56 12.45 -14.36 -13.63
C ILE A 56 11.84 -12.96 -13.87
N VAL A 57 10.59 -12.90 -14.30
CA VAL A 57 9.87 -11.63 -14.51
C VAL A 57 9.77 -10.84 -13.21
N GLY A 58 9.43 -11.51 -12.10
CA GLY A 58 9.36 -10.89 -10.77
C GLY A 58 10.69 -10.25 -10.35
N ARG A 59 11.81 -10.97 -10.50
CA ARG A 59 13.15 -10.46 -10.15
C ARG A 59 13.62 -9.33 -11.05
N MET A 60 13.38 -9.43 -12.35
CA MET A 60 13.68 -8.32 -13.27
C MET A 60 12.89 -7.07 -12.93
N THR A 61 11.60 -7.23 -12.61
CA THR A 61 10.74 -6.13 -12.18
C THR A 61 11.23 -5.53 -10.86
N ALA A 62 11.51 -6.37 -9.85
CA ALA A 62 12.03 -5.94 -8.56
C ALA A 62 13.33 -5.13 -8.70
N GLN A 63 14.25 -5.61 -9.53
CA GLN A 63 15.50 -4.91 -9.80
C GLN A 63 15.25 -3.54 -10.42
N LYS A 64 14.43 -3.45 -11.47
CA LYS A 64 14.14 -2.18 -12.16
C LYS A 64 13.39 -1.19 -11.28
N LEU A 65 12.47 -1.65 -10.45
CA LEU A 65 11.78 -0.79 -9.48
C LEU A 65 12.74 -0.30 -8.39
N THR A 66 13.66 -1.15 -7.91
CA THR A 66 14.69 -0.75 -6.94
C THR A 66 15.60 0.31 -7.52
N GLU A 67 16.06 0.14 -8.76
CA GLU A 67 16.90 1.12 -9.48
C GLU A 67 16.18 2.46 -9.69
N ALA A 68 14.89 2.43 -10.06
CA ALA A 68 14.12 3.61 -10.42
C ALA A 68 13.61 4.39 -9.19
N ILE A 69 13.23 3.69 -8.13
CA ILE A 69 12.54 4.28 -6.96
C ILE A 69 13.52 4.52 -5.80
N GLY A 70 14.66 3.80 -5.78
CA GLY A 70 15.65 3.91 -4.70
C GLY A 70 15.27 3.18 -3.42
N GLN A 71 14.18 2.38 -3.43
CA GLN A 71 13.74 1.56 -2.30
C GLN A 71 13.80 0.09 -2.70
N THR A 72 14.09 -0.79 -1.74
CA THR A 72 14.25 -2.23 -2.00
C THR A 72 12.93 -2.90 -2.36
N PHE A 73 12.91 -3.66 -3.46
CA PHE A 73 11.85 -4.59 -3.82
C PHE A 73 12.36 -6.02 -3.67
N LEU A 74 11.69 -6.83 -2.83
CA LEU A 74 12.09 -8.20 -2.49
C LEU A 74 11.15 -9.20 -3.16
N VAL A 75 11.71 -10.21 -3.85
CA VAL A 75 10.91 -11.30 -4.42
C VAL A 75 10.82 -12.43 -3.42
N GLU A 76 9.59 -12.87 -3.14
CA GLU A 76 9.27 -14.00 -2.28
C GLU A 76 8.54 -15.08 -3.04
N ASN A 77 9.14 -16.27 -3.14
CA ASN A 77 8.50 -17.42 -3.76
C ASN A 77 7.65 -18.18 -2.75
N ARG A 78 6.34 -18.30 -3.01
CA ARG A 78 5.36 -19.02 -2.19
C ARG A 78 4.60 -20.01 -3.05
N PRO A 79 5.24 -21.15 -3.46
CA PRO A 79 4.62 -22.10 -4.35
C PRO A 79 3.50 -22.88 -3.66
N GLY A 80 2.55 -23.37 -4.46
CA GLY A 80 1.50 -24.29 -4.00
C GLY A 80 0.16 -24.07 -4.69
N ALA A 81 -0.54 -25.18 -4.93
CA ALA A 81 -1.89 -25.25 -5.49
C ALA A 81 -2.10 -24.30 -6.71
N SER A 82 -1.19 -24.36 -7.69
CA SER A 82 -1.24 -23.49 -8.87
C SER A 82 -1.28 -21.99 -8.54
N ALA A 83 -0.49 -21.59 -7.55
CA ALA A 83 -0.38 -20.23 -7.00
C ALA A 83 -1.59 -19.73 -6.19
N THR A 84 -2.64 -20.53 -5.97
CA THR A 84 -3.82 -20.06 -5.22
C THR A 84 -3.51 -19.80 -3.75
N ILE A 85 -2.53 -20.50 -3.15
CA ILE A 85 -2.09 -20.25 -1.77
C ILE A 85 -1.49 -18.86 -1.66
N ALA A 86 -0.53 -18.52 -2.51
CA ALA A 86 0.09 -17.21 -2.53
C ALA A 86 -0.92 -16.10 -2.82
N THR A 87 -1.79 -16.31 -3.82
CA THR A 87 -2.83 -15.36 -4.21
C THR A 87 -3.80 -15.08 -3.04
N GLY A 88 -4.27 -16.13 -2.35
CA GLY A 88 -5.15 -15.97 -1.18
C GLY A 88 -4.48 -15.30 0.03
N GLN A 89 -3.15 -15.46 0.19
CA GLN A 89 -2.40 -14.76 1.22
C GLN A 89 -2.27 -13.26 0.92
N VAL A 90 -1.98 -12.91 -0.35
CA VAL A 90 -1.85 -11.50 -0.76
C VAL A 90 -3.21 -10.80 -0.75
N ALA A 91 -4.29 -11.47 -1.13
CA ALA A 91 -5.65 -10.93 -1.04
C ALA A 91 -6.03 -10.49 0.39
N LYS A 92 -5.42 -11.12 1.42
CA LYS A 92 -5.64 -10.79 2.84
C LYS A 92 -4.59 -9.86 3.44
N ALA A 93 -3.59 -9.46 2.67
CA ALA A 93 -2.58 -8.50 3.11
C ALA A 93 -3.16 -7.09 3.23
N ALA A 94 -2.49 -6.23 3.98
CA ALA A 94 -2.88 -4.82 4.05
C ALA A 94 -2.81 -4.17 2.65
N PRO A 95 -3.83 -3.39 2.24
CA PRO A 95 -3.86 -2.74 0.93
C PRO A 95 -3.03 -1.45 0.91
N ASP A 96 -1.82 -1.52 1.48
CA ASP A 96 -0.90 -0.38 1.66
C ASP A 96 0.17 -0.27 0.56
N GLY A 97 0.13 -1.16 -0.44
CA GLY A 97 1.06 -1.20 -1.56
C GLY A 97 2.41 -1.87 -1.24
N TYR A 98 2.64 -2.36 -0.02
CA TYR A 98 3.90 -3.02 0.34
C TYR A 98 3.91 -4.53 0.10
N THR A 99 2.77 -5.11 -0.28
CA THR A 99 2.67 -6.52 -0.70
C THR A 99 2.04 -6.60 -2.07
N LEU A 100 2.82 -6.99 -3.06
CA LEU A 100 2.41 -7.13 -4.45
C LEU A 100 2.44 -8.59 -4.85
N ILE A 101 1.71 -8.96 -5.90
CA ILE A 101 1.76 -10.31 -6.47
C ILE A 101 2.02 -10.27 -7.96
N ILE A 102 2.82 -11.21 -8.46
CA ILE A 102 2.87 -11.50 -9.90
C ILE A 102 1.63 -12.33 -10.24
N GLY A 103 0.62 -11.66 -10.75
CA GLY A 103 -0.61 -12.29 -11.22
C GLY A 103 -0.35 -13.09 -12.48
N ILE A 104 -0.91 -14.30 -12.55
CA ILE A 104 -0.82 -15.19 -13.69
C ILE A 104 -2.21 -15.63 -14.14
N PRO A 105 -2.40 -15.98 -15.42
CA PRO A 105 -3.71 -16.40 -15.94
C PRO A 105 -4.35 -17.53 -15.14
N THR A 106 -3.56 -18.52 -14.70
CA THR A 106 -4.11 -19.67 -13.97
C THR A 106 -4.82 -19.26 -12.68
N SER A 107 -4.19 -18.46 -11.81
CA SER A 107 -4.78 -18.09 -10.52
C SER A 107 -5.78 -16.93 -10.61
N HIS A 108 -5.68 -16.06 -11.62
CA HIS A 108 -6.53 -14.85 -11.71
C HIS A 108 -7.64 -14.93 -12.77
N SER A 109 -7.57 -15.87 -13.72
CA SER A 109 -8.56 -15.98 -14.80
C SER A 109 -9.17 -17.37 -14.89
N VAL A 110 -8.36 -18.44 -14.88
CA VAL A 110 -8.82 -19.81 -15.11
C VAL A 110 -9.47 -20.41 -13.87
N LEU A 111 -8.73 -20.46 -12.75
CA LEU A 111 -9.22 -21.09 -11.53
C LEU A 111 -10.43 -20.41 -10.92
N PRO A 112 -10.60 -19.08 -10.94
CA PRO A 112 -11.83 -18.44 -10.47
C PRO A 112 -13.11 -18.87 -11.20
N VAL A 113 -12.97 -19.32 -12.46
CA VAL A 113 -14.12 -19.84 -13.24
C VAL A 113 -14.37 -21.33 -12.92
N LEU A 114 -13.31 -22.10 -12.68
CA LEU A 114 -13.39 -23.56 -12.50
C LEU A 114 -13.63 -24.01 -11.04
N ARG A 115 -13.29 -23.17 -10.06
CA ARG A 115 -13.30 -23.51 -8.64
C ARG A 115 -14.12 -22.49 -7.84
N HIS A 116 -15.02 -22.99 -7.00
CA HIS A 116 -15.86 -22.18 -6.11
C HIS A 116 -15.33 -22.14 -4.65
N ASP A 117 -14.26 -22.86 -4.36
CA ASP A 117 -13.64 -22.97 -3.02
C ASP A 117 -12.38 -22.11 -2.86
N LEU A 118 -12.18 -21.12 -3.73
CA LEU A 118 -11.06 -20.19 -3.61
C LEU A 118 -11.25 -19.27 -2.40
N THR A 119 -10.15 -18.94 -1.73
CA THR A 119 -10.13 -18.05 -0.56
C THR A 119 -9.99 -16.57 -0.91
N TYR A 120 -10.13 -16.23 -2.19
CA TYR A 120 -10.02 -14.87 -2.74
C TYR A 120 -10.95 -14.68 -3.94
N ASP A 121 -11.29 -13.43 -4.21
CA ASP A 121 -11.98 -13.00 -5.44
C ASP A 121 -10.98 -12.23 -6.32
N ALA A 122 -10.68 -12.79 -7.51
CA ALA A 122 -9.67 -12.23 -8.42
C ALA A 122 -10.02 -10.85 -8.97
N LEU A 123 -11.30 -10.44 -8.96
CA LEU A 123 -11.77 -9.16 -9.47
C LEU A 123 -11.93 -8.09 -8.38
N ARG A 124 -12.18 -8.51 -7.13
CA ARG A 124 -12.50 -7.59 -6.02
C ARG A 124 -11.34 -7.37 -5.07
N ASP A 125 -10.50 -8.40 -4.88
CA ASP A 125 -9.46 -8.37 -3.85
C ASP A 125 -8.14 -7.79 -4.35
N PHE A 126 -8.04 -7.46 -5.64
CA PHE A 126 -6.80 -6.97 -6.25
C PHE A 126 -7.01 -5.70 -7.05
N THR A 127 -6.07 -4.79 -6.94
CA THR A 127 -5.95 -3.63 -7.82
C THR A 127 -4.85 -3.90 -8.85
N PRO A 128 -5.18 -4.02 -10.15
CA PRO A 128 -4.17 -4.22 -11.17
C PRO A 128 -3.30 -2.98 -11.35
N ILE A 129 -1.98 -3.20 -11.47
CA ILE A 129 -1.00 -2.11 -11.62
C ILE A 129 -0.55 -2.03 -13.08
N SER A 130 0.00 -3.11 -13.62
CA SER A 130 0.52 -3.14 -14.99
C SER A 130 0.67 -4.57 -15.50
N MET A 131 0.65 -4.73 -16.82
CA MET A 131 1.02 -5.98 -17.48
C MET A 131 2.54 -6.01 -17.65
N LEU A 132 3.21 -6.98 -17.03
CA LEU A 132 4.66 -7.10 -17.05
C LEU A 132 5.19 -7.88 -18.27
N ALA A 133 4.47 -8.90 -18.70
CA ALA A 133 4.85 -9.74 -19.82
C ALA A 133 3.63 -10.35 -20.50
N ARG A 134 3.76 -10.68 -21.77
CA ARG A 134 2.81 -11.48 -22.55
C ARG A 134 3.52 -12.71 -23.05
N VAL A 135 3.01 -13.89 -22.71
CA VAL A 135 3.51 -15.16 -23.20
C VAL A 135 2.57 -15.63 -24.30
N PRO A 136 3.04 -15.79 -25.55
CA PRO A 136 2.25 -16.41 -26.62
C PRO A 136 1.93 -17.85 -26.25
N GLN A 137 0.72 -18.29 -26.49
CA GLN A 137 0.31 -19.70 -26.35
C GLN A 137 0.24 -20.33 -27.71
#